data_a48bfd74ee451fa51a32334f301ae709
#
_entry.id   a48bfd74ee451fa51a32334f301ae709
#
_cell.length_a   1.000
_cell.length_b   1.000
_cell.length_c   1.000
_cell.angle_alpha   90.00
_cell.angle_beta   90.00
_cell.angle_gamma   90.00
#
_symmetry.space_group_name_H-M   'P 1'
#
loop_
_entity.id
_entity.type
_entity.pdbx_description
1 polymer ?
#
loop_
_entity_poly.entity_id
_entity_poly.type
_entity_poly.pdbx_seq_one_letter_code
_entity_poly.pdbx_strand_id
1 'polypeptide(L)' 'HVAIDCVKKAEDSEDLIVRFHEYEGMRGPVTLHFAFPVASWQETDLMENPEGEEHNGELKVTVRPYEIRTFRVTPKK' A
#
# COMPACT_ATOMS: atom_id res chain seq x y z
N HIS A 1 3.50 -9.38 10.50
CA HIS A 1 4.91 -8.98 10.53
C HIS A 1 5.18 -7.64 9.82
N VAL A 2 4.15 -6.88 9.56
CA VAL A 2 4.29 -5.52 9.03
C VAL A 2 3.56 -4.54 9.94
N ALA A 3 4.06 -3.30 9.99
CA ALA A 3 3.47 -2.22 10.74
C ALA A 3 3.09 -1.09 9.77
N ILE A 4 1.91 -0.53 9.96
CA ILE A 4 1.45 0.61 9.17
C ILE A 4 2.08 1.86 9.76
N ASP A 5 2.87 2.57 8.96
CA ASP A 5 3.56 3.79 9.39
C ASP A 5 2.74 5.05 9.15
N CYS A 6 1.98 5.05 8.05
CA CYS A 6 1.27 6.25 7.63
C CYS A 6 0.09 5.88 6.76
N VAL A 7 -1.04 6.54 7.00
CA VAL A 7 -2.18 6.53 6.09
C VAL A 7 -2.62 7.97 5.95
N LYS A 8 -2.56 8.52 4.75
CA LYS A 8 -2.95 9.90 4.50
C LYS A 8 -3.69 10.02 3.17
N LYS A 9 -4.45 11.08 3.01
CA LYS A 9 -5.14 11.39 1.77
C LYS A 9 -4.13 11.98 0.77
N ALA A 10 -4.20 11.56 -0.49
CA ALA A 10 -3.38 12.14 -1.56
C ALA A 10 -3.78 13.60 -1.79
N GLU A 11 -2.82 14.44 -2.14
CA GLU A 11 -3.08 15.88 -2.29
C GLU A 11 -4.00 16.22 -3.47
N ASP A 12 -3.95 15.39 -4.51
CA ASP A 12 -4.61 15.68 -5.78
C ASP A 12 -5.89 14.87 -6.03
N SER A 13 -6.31 14.05 -5.08
CA SER A 13 -7.46 13.18 -5.29
C SER A 13 -8.02 12.64 -3.98
N GLU A 14 -9.06 11.78 -4.09
CA GLU A 14 -9.64 11.09 -2.96
C GLU A 14 -8.87 9.81 -2.58
N ASP A 15 -7.79 9.51 -3.30
CA ASP A 15 -6.99 8.32 -3.01
C ASP A 15 -6.29 8.45 -1.66
N LEU A 16 -5.94 7.29 -1.09
CA LEU A 16 -5.17 7.23 0.14
C LEU A 16 -3.75 6.77 -0.16
N ILE A 17 -2.80 7.34 0.55
CA ILE A 17 -1.42 6.89 0.51
C ILE A 17 -1.16 6.09 1.77
N VAL A 18 -0.75 4.84 1.59
CA VAL A 18 -0.50 3.91 2.70
C VAL A 18 0.96 3.49 2.66
N ARG A 19 1.66 3.67 3.78
CA ARG A 19 3.05 3.24 3.91
C ARG A 19 3.16 2.25 5.06
N PHE A 20 3.87 1.17 4.83
CA PHE A 20 4.16 0.19 5.87
C PHE A 20 5.59 -0.34 5.75
N HIS A 21 6.05 -1.00 6.82
CA HIS A 21 7.35 -1.65 6.79
C HIS A 21 7.27 -3.03 7.43
N GLU A 22 8.12 -3.92 6.97
CA GLU A 22 8.31 -5.23 7.58
C GLU A 22 9.30 -5.07 8.74
N TYR A 23 8.97 -5.58 9.92
CA TYR A 23 9.78 -5.31 11.11
C TYR A 23 10.38 -6.54 11.79
N GLU A 24 10.05 -7.74 11.33
CA GLU A 24 10.55 -8.97 11.93
C GLU A 24 11.69 -9.63 11.17
N GLY A 25 12.10 -9.04 10.05
CA GLY A 25 13.14 -9.62 9.20
C GLY A 25 12.66 -10.85 8.45
N MET A 26 11.37 -10.92 8.15
CA MET A 26 10.75 -12.06 7.48
C MET A 26 10.33 -11.71 6.06
N ARG A 27 10.43 -12.68 5.18
CA ARG A 27 9.90 -12.57 3.83
C ARG A 27 8.56 -13.30 3.78
N GLY A 28 7.61 -12.76 3.04
CA GLY A 28 6.35 -13.46 2.84
C GLY A 28 5.23 -12.59 2.32
N PRO A 29 4.07 -13.20 2.08
CA PRO A 29 2.91 -12.48 1.58
C PRO A 29 2.28 -11.63 2.69
N VAL A 30 1.77 -10.47 2.28
CA VAL A 30 1.05 -9.54 3.16
C VAL A 30 -0.22 -9.13 2.47
N THR A 31 -1.34 -9.18 3.19
CA THR A 31 -2.62 -8.67 2.71
C THR A 31 -3.04 -7.52 3.62
N LEU A 32 -3.32 -6.37 3.04
CA LEU A 32 -3.84 -5.24 3.80
C LEU A 32 -5.36 -5.21 3.68
N HIS A 33 -6.01 -5.11 4.83
CA HIS A 33 -7.47 -5.02 4.91
C HIS A 33 -7.88 -3.60 5.26
N PHE A 34 -8.89 -3.10 4.57
CA PHE A 34 -9.38 -1.74 4.78
C PHE A 34 -10.82 -1.78 5.27
N ALA A 35 -11.21 -0.76 6.02
CA ALA A 35 -12.59 -0.62 6.51
C ALA A 35 -13.57 -0.19 5.42
N PHE A 36 -13.08 0.03 4.21
CA PHE A 36 -13.87 0.43 3.04
C PHE A 36 -13.48 -0.45 1.84
N PRO A 37 -14.36 -0.57 0.83
CA PRO A 37 -14.01 -1.33 -0.38
C PRO A 37 -12.97 -0.59 -1.20
N VAL A 38 -12.03 -1.35 -1.75
CA VAL A 38 -10.93 -0.83 -2.58
C VAL A 38 -11.23 -1.11 -4.04
N ALA A 39 -11.20 -0.07 -4.87
CA ALA A 39 -11.37 -0.22 -6.31
C ALA A 39 -10.06 -0.67 -6.95
N SER A 40 -8.97 0.00 -6.62
CA SER A 40 -7.66 -0.30 -7.18
C SER A 40 -6.55 0.21 -6.26
N TRP A 41 -5.33 -0.27 -6.53
CA TRP A 41 -4.15 0.18 -5.81
C TRP A 41 -2.93 0.08 -6.71
N GLN A 42 -1.92 0.88 -6.42
CA GLN A 42 -0.68 0.91 -7.18
C GLN A 42 0.48 1.23 -6.26
N GLU A 43 1.59 0.54 -6.42
CA GLU A 43 2.79 0.85 -5.65
C GLU A 43 3.40 2.16 -6.13
N THR A 44 3.91 2.96 -5.19
CA THR A 44 4.57 4.23 -5.48
C THR A 44 5.92 4.29 -4.77
N ASP A 45 6.75 5.27 -5.17
CA ASP A 45 7.95 5.58 -4.41
C ASP A 45 7.62 6.53 -3.26
N LEU A 46 8.63 6.98 -2.52
CA LEU A 46 8.42 7.88 -1.38
C LEU A 46 7.89 9.25 -1.78
N MET A 47 8.07 9.63 -3.04
CA MET A 47 7.56 10.88 -3.60
C MET A 47 6.18 10.71 -4.23
N GLU A 48 5.55 9.55 -4.02
CA GLU A 48 4.24 9.20 -4.56
C GLU A 48 4.19 9.07 -6.08
N ASN A 49 5.34 8.86 -6.72
CA ASN A 49 5.38 8.58 -8.14
C ASN A 49 5.06 7.10 -8.39
N PRO A 50 4.21 6.79 -9.39
CA PRO A 50 3.85 5.39 -9.66
C PRO A 50 5.04 4.52 -9.98
N GLU A 51 5.04 3.31 -9.41
CA GLU A 51 6.00 2.27 -9.72
C GLU A 51 5.21 0.99 -10.03
N GLY A 52 5.29 0.51 -11.25
CA GLY A 52 4.58 -0.70 -11.64
C GLY A 52 3.14 -0.45 -12.04
N GLU A 53 2.37 -1.52 -12.13
CA GLU A 53 1.02 -1.49 -12.65
C GLU A 53 -0.04 -1.27 -11.57
N GLU A 54 -1.19 -0.75 -12.00
CA GLU A 54 -2.36 -0.64 -11.15
C GLU A 54 -3.02 -2.02 -11.03
N HIS A 55 -3.42 -2.37 -9.81
CA HIS A 55 -4.11 -3.63 -9.52
C HIS A 55 -5.49 -3.35 -8.95
N ASN A 56 -6.42 -4.26 -9.18
CA ASN A 56 -7.79 -4.14 -8.68
C ASN A 56 -8.01 -5.03 -7.47
N GLY A 57 -8.93 -4.59 -6.59
CA GLY A 57 -9.37 -5.41 -5.46
C GLY A 57 -8.41 -5.41 -4.28
N GLU A 58 -8.30 -6.54 -3.61
CA GLU A 58 -7.54 -6.68 -2.39
C GLU A 58 -6.05 -6.41 -2.57
N LEU A 59 -5.45 -5.64 -1.66
CA LEU A 59 -4.03 -5.33 -1.70
C LEU A 59 -3.24 -6.50 -1.11
N LYS A 60 -2.60 -7.27 -1.98
CA LYS A 60 -1.76 -8.41 -1.64
C LYS A 60 -0.39 -8.24 -2.27
N VAL A 61 0.64 -8.30 -1.45
CA VAL A 61 2.03 -8.17 -1.94
C VAL A 61 2.94 -9.10 -1.16
N THR A 62 4.09 -9.42 -1.74
CA THR A 62 5.15 -10.14 -1.04
C THR A 62 6.19 -9.12 -0.61
N VAL A 63 6.53 -9.14 0.68
CA VAL A 63 7.53 -8.22 1.23
C VAL A 63 8.85 -8.95 1.50
N ARG A 64 9.93 -8.20 1.47
CA ARG A 64 11.27 -8.65 1.86
C ARG A 64 11.55 -8.23 3.30
N PRO A 65 12.53 -8.86 3.97
CA PRO A 65 12.91 -8.44 5.31
C PRO A 65 13.22 -6.95 5.39
N TYR A 66 12.61 -6.28 6.36
CA TYR A 66 12.80 -4.86 6.65
C TYR A 66 12.49 -3.90 5.52
N GLU A 67 11.70 -4.34 4.54
CA GLU A 67 11.31 -3.52 3.40
C GLU A 67 10.28 -2.48 3.79
N ILE A 68 10.42 -1.26 3.24
CA ILE A 68 9.43 -0.19 3.36
C ILE A 68 8.72 -0.08 2.01
N ARG A 69 7.38 -0.11 2.02
CA ARG A 69 6.58 -0.04 0.80
C ARG A 69 5.50 1.04 0.93
N THR A 70 5.25 1.72 -0.16
CA THR A 70 4.22 2.78 -0.23
C THR A 70 3.26 2.46 -1.37
N PHE A 71 1.96 2.61 -1.09
CA PHE A 71 0.90 2.32 -2.07
C PHE A 71 -0.09 3.46 -2.14
N ARG A 72 -0.59 3.71 -3.33
CA ARG A 72 -1.74 4.59 -3.57
C ARG A 72 -2.96 3.69 -3.71
N VAL A 73 -3.97 3.92 -2.89
CA VAL A 73 -5.18 3.11 -2.82
C VAL A 73 -6.37 3.96 -3.21
N THR A 74 -7.13 3.50 -4.20
CA THR A 74 -8.32 4.20 -4.67
C THR A 74 -9.56 3.53 -4.07
N PRO A 75 -10.31 4.23 -3.20
CA PRO A 75 -11.54 3.68 -2.65
C PRO A 75 -12.61 3.49 -3.71
N LYS A 76 -13.42 2.47 -3.53
CA LYS A 76 -14.58 2.24 -4.38
C LYS A 76 -15.69 3.20 -3.99
N LYS A 77 -16.29 3.82 -4.96
CA LYS A 77 -17.39 4.76 -4.72
C LYS A 77 -18.74 4.07 -4.72
#